data_5be8d23f564853ad84303d1832adc784
#
_entry.id   5be8d23f564853ad84303d1832adc784
#
_cell.length_a   1.000
_cell.length_b   1.000
_cell.length_c   1.000
_cell.angle_alpha   90.00
_cell.angle_beta   90.00
_cell.angle_gamma   90.00
#
_symmetry.space_group_name_H-M   'P 1'
#
loop_
_entity.id
_entity.type
_entity.pdbx_description
1 polymer ?
#
loop_
_entity_poly.entity_id
_entity_poly.type
_entity_poly.pdbx_seq_one_letter_code
_entity_poly.pdbx_strand_id
1 'polypeptide(L)'
;VESNINNAISLNQVQDGALATTASILDRMSELRSFADDVTKNSSDIANYNTEFQQLRNQMKNIVGEQFNGISLFASGGSATFGQTTPTANVLSVYTTEAGAGGSAVISLSKLALESALNVRGAGSNVVNATFAAGSNLAAESTDTVSLQSFSVAEITQAIENVATLRASNAALNSRMRFAVDQLQTNTTNIEAANS
;
A
#
# COMPACT_ATOMS: atom_id res chain seq x y z
N VAL A 1 -20.85 -16.17 -5.64
CA VAL A 1 -19.52 -15.94 -6.23
C VAL A 1 -19.37 -14.49 -6.62
N GLU A 2 -20.20 -13.96 -7.49
CA GLU A 2 -20.13 -12.58 -7.99
C GLU A 2 -20.11 -11.52 -6.88
N SER A 3 -20.93 -11.68 -5.84
CA SER A 3 -20.94 -10.79 -4.66
C SER A 3 -19.59 -10.78 -3.94
N ASN A 4 -18.91 -11.91 -3.84
CA ASN A 4 -17.59 -12.00 -3.19
C ASN A 4 -16.53 -11.26 -4.00
N ILE A 5 -16.59 -11.35 -5.33
CA ILE A 5 -15.66 -10.63 -6.22
C ILE A 5 -15.93 -9.13 -6.13
N ASN A 6 -17.18 -8.70 -6.10
CA ASN A 6 -17.56 -7.28 -5.95
C ASN A 6 -17.07 -6.70 -4.60
N ASN A 7 -17.15 -7.48 -3.52
CA ASN A 7 -16.57 -7.08 -2.22
C ASN A 7 -15.03 -6.96 -2.29
N ALA A 8 -14.38 -7.87 -3.00
CA ALA A 8 -12.93 -7.82 -3.22
C ALA A 8 -12.53 -6.62 -4.08
N ILE A 9 -13.31 -6.27 -5.10
CA ILE A 9 -13.11 -5.05 -5.90
C ILE A 9 -13.24 -3.81 -5.01
N SER A 10 -14.23 -3.77 -4.13
CA SER A 10 -14.43 -2.65 -3.20
C SER A 10 -13.25 -2.49 -2.24
N LEU A 11 -12.74 -3.58 -1.66
CA LEU A 11 -11.54 -3.57 -0.82
C LEU A 11 -10.32 -3.06 -1.59
N ASN A 12 -10.14 -3.53 -2.83
CA ASN A 12 -9.04 -3.11 -3.69
C ASN A 12 -9.13 -1.62 -4.07
N GLN A 13 -10.33 -1.07 -4.25
CA GLN A 13 -10.53 0.36 -4.48
C GLN A 13 -10.19 1.20 -3.25
N VAL A 14 -10.53 0.73 -2.05
CA VAL A 14 -10.15 1.39 -0.79
C VAL A 14 -8.62 1.37 -0.62
N GLN A 15 -7.96 0.25 -0.94
CA GLN A 15 -6.50 0.17 -0.97
C GLN A 15 -5.89 1.22 -1.92
N ASP A 16 -6.42 1.37 -3.14
CA ASP A 16 -5.91 2.36 -4.09
C ASP A 16 -6.10 3.79 -3.59
N GLY A 17 -7.24 4.10 -2.98
CA GLY A 17 -7.49 5.39 -2.34
C GLY A 17 -6.48 5.72 -1.23
N ALA A 18 -6.19 4.75 -0.37
CA ALA A 18 -5.19 4.88 0.68
C ALA A 18 -3.77 5.08 0.12
N LEU A 19 -3.41 4.35 -0.94
CA LEU A 19 -2.13 4.52 -1.63
C LEU A 19 -2.02 5.88 -2.33
N ALA A 20 -3.10 6.38 -2.92
CA ALA A 20 -3.13 7.71 -3.53
C ALA A 20 -2.90 8.82 -2.49
N THR A 21 -3.54 8.71 -1.32
CA THR A 21 -3.32 9.61 -0.20
C THR A 21 -1.88 9.54 0.30
N THR A 22 -1.33 8.34 0.42
CA THR A 22 0.09 8.13 0.81
C THR A 22 1.04 8.80 -0.17
N ALA A 23 0.80 8.69 -1.48
CA ALA A 23 1.61 9.36 -2.50
C ALA A 23 1.58 10.89 -2.32
N SER A 24 0.41 11.48 -2.10
CA SER A 24 0.28 12.93 -1.87
C SER A 24 1.01 13.38 -0.58
N ILE A 25 0.99 12.57 0.47
CA ILE A 25 1.74 12.83 1.70
C ILE A 25 3.25 12.80 1.43
N LEU A 26 3.73 11.81 0.68
CA LEU A 26 5.14 11.69 0.32
C LEU A 26 5.62 12.85 -0.55
N ASP A 27 4.81 13.31 -1.50
CA ASP A 27 5.09 14.50 -2.30
C ASP A 27 5.28 15.73 -1.38
N ARG A 28 4.38 15.92 -0.41
CA ARG A 28 4.50 17.01 0.56
C ARG A 28 5.74 16.88 1.44
N MET A 29 6.08 15.67 1.88
CA MET A 29 7.32 15.42 2.63
C MET A 29 8.57 15.77 1.80
N SER A 30 8.56 15.46 0.50
CA SER A 30 9.65 15.80 -0.42
C SER A 30 9.82 17.33 -0.56
N GLU A 31 8.71 18.06 -0.66
CA GLU A 31 8.73 19.54 -0.66
C GLU A 31 9.32 20.10 0.63
N LEU A 32 8.85 19.61 1.79
CA LEU A 32 9.35 20.06 3.10
C LEU A 32 10.85 19.77 3.24
N ARG A 33 11.30 18.63 2.75
CA ARG A 33 12.71 18.27 2.76
C ARG A 33 13.54 19.20 1.89
N SER A 34 13.05 19.55 0.71
CA SER A 34 13.70 20.51 -0.20
C SER A 34 13.76 21.91 0.42
N PHE A 35 12.70 22.34 1.11
CA PHE A 35 12.70 23.62 1.83
C PHE A 35 13.70 23.63 3.01
N ALA A 36 13.86 22.52 3.71
CA ALA A 36 14.81 22.40 4.81
C ALA A 36 16.28 22.40 4.37
N ASP A 37 16.56 22.11 3.09
CA ASP A 37 17.90 22.20 2.48
C ASP A 37 18.26 23.61 1.99
N ASP A 38 17.30 24.54 1.97
CA ASP A 38 17.53 25.91 1.54
C ASP A 38 18.38 26.65 2.58
N VAL A 39 19.55 27.11 2.16
CA VAL A 39 20.52 27.84 2.99
C VAL A 39 20.00 29.18 3.55
N THR A 40 18.87 29.67 3.02
CA THR A 40 18.24 30.91 3.50
C THR A 40 17.30 30.68 4.71
N LYS A 41 17.03 29.42 5.06
CA LYS A 41 16.13 29.05 6.16
C LYS A 41 16.86 29.06 7.50
N ASN A 42 16.19 29.62 8.50
CA ASN A 42 16.70 29.63 9.87
C ASN A 42 16.23 28.35 10.64
N SER A 43 16.77 28.17 11.85
CA SER A 43 16.44 27.02 12.69
C SER A 43 14.97 26.93 13.09
N SER A 44 14.28 28.09 13.19
CA SER A 44 12.85 28.13 13.50
C SER A 44 11.99 27.65 12.33
N ASP A 45 12.36 28.02 11.10
CA ASP A 45 11.69 27.54 9.88
C ASP A 45 11.83 26.02 9.76
N ILE A 46 13.04 25.49 9.95
CA ILE A 46 13.33 24.06 9.92
C ILE A 46 12.54 23.32 11.02
N ALA A 47 12.42 23.90 12.21
CA ALA A 47 11.61 23.31 13.29
C ALA A 47 10.12 23.24 12.92
N ASN A 48 9.59 24.25 12.23
CA ASN A 48 8.20 24.26 11.74
C ASN A 48 8.01 23.17 10.66
N TYR A 49 8.92 23.06 9.69
CA TYR A 49 8.88 21.98 8.69
C TYR A 49 8.96 20.59 9.31
N ASN A 50 9.79 20.44 10.34
CA ASN A 50 9.88 19.18 11.06
C ASN A 50 8.58 18.86 11.80
N THR A 51 7.89 19.84 12.36
CA THR A 51 6.60 19.64 13.01
C THR A 51 5.55 19.15 12.01
N GLU A 52 5.45 19.78 10.83
CA GLU A 52 4.56 19.32 9.77
C GLU A 52 4.91 17.92 9.31
N PHE A 53 6.19 17.65 9.09
CA PHE A 53 6.70 16.31 8.73
C PHE A 53 6.27 15.22 9.72
N GLN A 54 6.35 15.49 11.02
CA GLN A 54 5.89 14.53 12.05
C GLN A 54 4.39 14.27 11.96
N GLN A 55 3.57 15.29 11.69
CA GLN A 55 2.12 15.11 11.50
C GLN A 55 1.82 14.24 10.27
N LEU A 56 2.55 14.45 9.18
CA LEU A 56 2.42 13.64 7.96
C LEU A 56 2.86 12.19 8.20
N ARG A 57 3.92 11.95 8.97
CA ARG A 57 4.35 10.61 9.39
C ARG A 57 3.26 9.90 10.21
N ASN A 58 2.65 10.60 11.17
CA ASN A 58 1.55 10.07 11.97
C ASN A 58 0.35 9.73 11.08
N GLN A 59 0.03 10.57 10.10
CA GLN A 59 -1.04 10.29 9.16
C GLN A 59 -0.75 9.05 8.31
N MET A 60 0.47 8.88 7.82
CA MET A 60 0.87 7.65 7.12
C MET A 60 0.75 6.41 8.00
N LYS A 61 1.11 6.51 9.28
CA LYS A 61 0.94 5.40 10.23
C LYS A 61 -0.52 5.00 10.37
N ASN A 62 -1.42 5.95 10.44
CA ASN A 62 -2.86 5.70 10.48
C ASN A 62 -3.33 4.97 9.20
N ILE A 63 -2.87 5.41 8.02
CA ILE A 63 -3.19 4.78 6.74
C ILE A 63 -2.68 3.33 6.69
N VAL A 64 -1.46 3.07 7.14
CA VAL A 64 -0.92 1.70 7.22
C VAL A 64 -1.78 0.80 8.10
N GLY A 65 -2.38 1.35 9.16
CA GLY A 65 -3.28 0.64 10.08
C GLY A 65 -4.73 0.52 9.63
N GLU A 66 -5.10 1.06 8.46
CA GLU A 66 -6.49 1.05 7.98
C GLU A 66 -7.02 -0.35 7.72
N GLN A 67 -8.33 -0.51 7.99
CA GLN A 67 -9.06 -1.75 7.81
C GLN A 67 -10.35 -1.54 7.03
N PHE A 68 -10.72 -2.54 6.25
CA PHE A 68 -12.02 -2.63 5.59
C PHE A 68 -12.78 -3.86 6.11
N ASN A 69 -13.93 -3.65 6.75
CA ASN A 69 -14.71 -4.72 7.40
C ASN A 69 -13.89 -5.62 8.35
N GLY A 70 -12.98 -5.02 9.13
CA GLY A 70 -12.12 -5.76 10.06
C GLY A 70 -10.94 -6.48 9.40
N ILE A 71 -10.77 -6.36 8.08
CA ILE A 71 -9.63 -6.89 7.34
C ILE A 71 -8.63 -5.77 7.11
N SER A 72 -7.39 -5.95 7.55
CA SER A 72 -6.31 -4.97 7.30
C SER A 72 -6.06 -4.84 5.80
N LEU A 73 -6.02 -3.60 5.31
CA LEU A 73 -5.72 -3.31 3.91
C LEU A 73 -4.26 -3.61 3.57
N PHE A 74 -3.37 -3.39 4.53
CA PHE A 74 -1.93 -3.53 4.37
C PHE A 74 -1.39 -4.62 5.30
N ALA A 75 -0.27 -5.20 4.90
CA ALA A 75 0.47 -6.12 5.75
C ALA A 75 1.24 -5.32 6.80
N SER A 76 1.12 -5.70 8.07
CA SER A 76 1.79 -5.02 9.18
C SER A 76 3.19 -5.58 9.45
N GLY A 77 4.12 -4.71 9.78
CA GLY A 77 5.49 -5.06 10.16
C GLY A 77 6.22 -5.87 9.09
N GLY A 78 7.08 -6.76 9.53
CA GLY A 78 7.85 -7.67 8.65
C GLY A 78 7.05 -8.84 8.07
N SER A 79 5.71 -8.84 8.18
CA SER A 79 4.88 -9.95 7.69
C SER A 79 4.80 -10.05 6.17
N ALA A 80 5.13 -8.99 5.46
CA ALA A 80 5.34 -8.99 4.01
C ALA A 80 6.40 -7.96 3.64
N THR A 81 7.27 -8.31 2.71
CA THR A 81 8.35 -7.45 2.22
C THR A 81 8.00 -6.96 0.82
N PHE A 82 8.14 -5.67 0.58
CA PHE A 82 7.95 -5.07 -0.75
C PHE A 82 8.89 -5.72 -1.77
N GLY A 83 8.36 -6.04 -2.95
CA GLY A 83 9.13 -6.69 -4.01
C GLY A 83 9.39 -8.19 -3.83
N GLN A 84 8.92 -8.78 -2.74
CA GLN A 84 9.00 -10.23 -2.48
C GLN A 84 7.63 -10.90 -2.60
N THR A 85 7.64 -12.23 -2.70
CA THR A 85 6.40 -13.01 -2.71
C THR A 85 5.64 -12.82 -1.39
N THR A 86 4.38 -12.43 -1.48
CA THR A 86 3.54 -12.23 -0.31
C THR A 86 3.29 -13.56 0.41
N PRO A 87 3.59 -13.66 1.71
CA PRO A 87 3.28 -14.85 2.50
C PRO A 87 1.79 -15.18 2.49
N THR A 88 1.45 -16.46 2.54
CA THR A 88 0.05 -16.95 2.46
C THR A 88 -0.87 -16.33 3.52
N ALA A 89 -0.32 -15.98 4.70
CA ALA A 89 -1.08 -15.29 5.77
C ALA A 89 -1.60 -13.89 5.36
N ASN A 90 -0.99 -13.28 4.34
CA ASN A 90 -1.36 -11.96 3.82
C ASN A 90 -2.12 -12.05 2.48
N VAL A 91 -2.60 -13.23 2.12
CA VAL A 91 -3.34 -13.47 0.87
C VAL A 91 -4.78 -13.83 1.21
N LEU A 92 -5.72 -13.08 0.65
CA LEU A 92 -7.15 -13.35 0.70
C LEU A 92 -7.52 -14.09 -0.59
N SER A 93 -8.08 -15.28 -0.45
CA SER A 93 -8.50 -16.09 -1.60
C SER A 93 -9.94 -15.75 -1.99
N VAL A 94 -10.11 -15.21 -3.18
CA VAL A 94 -11.43 -14.93 -3.77
C VAL A 94 -11.78 -16.06 -4.73
N TYR A 95 -12.74 -16.89 -4.34
CA TYR A 95 -13.18 -18.02 -5.17
C TYR A 95 -14.08 -17.53 -6.30
N THR A 96 -13.77 -17.96 -7.52
CA THR A 96 -14.48 -17.57 -8.74
C THR A 96 -15.37 -18.67 -9.32
N THR A 97 -15.47 -19.81 -8.62
CA THR A 97 -16.32 -20.95 -9.01
C THR A 97 -17.32 -21.30 -7.91
N GLU A 98 -18.41 -21.96 -8.29
CA GLU A 98 -19.44 -22.44 -7.36
C GLU A 98 -18.93 -23.51 -6.38
N ALA A 99 -17.84 -24.20 -6.73
CA ALA A 99 -17.23 -25.20 -5.86
C ALA A 99 -16.49 -24.55 -4.65
N GLY A 100 -16.40 -23.24 -4.59
CA GLY A 100 -15.77 -22.52 -3.46
C GLY A 100 -14.33 -22.98 -3.23
N ALA A 101 -14.00 -23.37 -1.97
CA ALA A 101 -12.65 -23.81 -1.59
C ALA A 101 -12.22 -25.12 -2.28
N GLY A 102 -13.13 -25.90 -2.83
CA GLY A 102 -12.83 -27.11 -3.62
C GLY A 102 -12.55 -26.84 -5.09
N GLY A 103 -12.75 -25.61 -5.57
CA GLY A 103 -12.53 -25.21 -6.96
C GLY A 103 -11.12 -24.71 -7.22
N SER A 104 -10.63 -24.96 -8.45
CA SER A 104 -9.26 -24.56 -8.84
C SER A 104 -9.13 -23.08 -9.25
N ALA A 105 -10.24 -22.36 -9.46
CA ALA A 105 -10.21 -20.98 -9.89
C ALA A 105 -10.28 -20.03 -8.67
N VAL A 106 -9.15 -19.45 -8.34
CA VAL A 106 -8.98 -18.51 -7.22
C VAL A 106 -8.25 -17.26 -7.70
N ILE A 107 -8.77 -16.10 -7.33
CA ILE A 107 -8.03 -14.85 -7.43
C ILE A 107 -7.46 -14.53 -6.05
N SER A 108 -6.13 -14.46 -5.97
CA SER A 108 -5.44 -14.09 -4.75
C SER A 108 -5.38 -12.57 -4.62
N LEU A 109 -6.02 -12.03 -3.60
CA LEU A 109 -5.96 -10.63 -3.22
C LEU A 109 -4.95 -10.48 -2.07
N SER A 110 -3.84 -9.80 -2.33
CA SER A 110 -2.79 -9.62 -1.34
C SER A 110 -3.01 -8.37 -0.50
N LYS A 111 -2.75 -8.46 0.82
CA LYS A 111 -2.49 -7.28 1.64
C LYS A 111 -1.19 -6.67 1.18
N LEU A 112 -1.24 -5.42 0.76
CA LEU A 112 -0.08 -4.75 0.19
C LEU A 112 0.97 -4.45 1.27
N ALA A 113 2.26 -4.60 0.92
CA ALA A 113 3.39 -4.37 1.82
C ALA A 113 3.74 -2.86 1.90
N LEU A 114 2.77 -2.01 2.25
CA LEU A 114 2.96 -0.56 2.30
C LEU A 114 3.98 -0.15 3.36
N GLU A 115 3.90 -0.71 4.56
CA GLU A 115 4.84 -0.39 5.63
C GLU A 115 6.28 -0.72 5.24
N SER A 116 6.50 -1.85 4.55
CA SER A 116 7.79 -2.22 4.00
C SER A 116 8.23 -1.29 2.86
N ALA A 117 7.32 -0.86 2.01
CA ALA A 117 7.61 0.06 0.90
C ALA A 117 8.07 1.46 1.37
N LEU A 118 7.64 1.87 2.57
CA LEU A 118 8.02 3.13 3.22
C LEU A 118 9.31 3.03 4.04
N ASN A 119 9.85 1.83 4.23
CA ASN A 119 11.07 1.57 5.00
C ASN A 119 12.30 1.69 4.10
N VAL A 120 12.71 2.91 3.81
CA VAL A 120 13.71 3.24 2.77
C VAL A 120 15.06 3.66 3.32
N ARG A 121 15.17 4.04 4.60
CA ARG A 121 16.41 4.53 5.19
C ARG A 121 17.39 3.40 5.45
N GLY A 122 18.64 3.60 5.02
CA GLY A 122 19.72 2.61 5.18
C GLY A 122 19.66 1.48 4.15
N ALA A 123 18.69 1.50 3.24
CA ALA A 123 18.73 0.68 2.04
C ALA A 123 19.66 1.37 1.03
N GLY A 124 20.70 0.69 0.59
CA GLY A 124 21.44 1.14 -0.60
C GLY A 124 20.49 1.31 -1.78
N SER A 125 20.82 2.18 -2.72
CA SER A 125 20.00 2.54 -3.89
C SER A 125 19.14 1.37 -4.38
N ASN A 126 17.84 1.50 -4.36
CA ASN A 126 16.83 0.55 -4.84
C ASN A 126 16.48 -0.65 -3.94
N VAL A 127 16.87 -0.66 -2.67
CA VAL A 127 16.53 -1.78 -1.79
C VAL A 127 15.65 -1.30 -0.64
N VAL A 128 14.49 -1.91 -0.53
CA VAL A 128 13.64 -1.80 0.65
C VAL A 128 14.34 -2.53 1.80
N ASN A 129 14.53 -1.86 2.92
CA ASN A 129 15.12 -2.51 4.08
C ASN A 129 14.15 -3.58 4.62
N ALA A 130 14.56 -4.83 4.59
CA ALA A 130 13.77 -5.94 5.13
C ALA A 130 13.72 -5.94 6.67
N THR A 131 14.61 -5.18 7.31
CA THR A 131 14.68 -5.05 8.77
C THR A 131 14.06 -3.72 9.19
N PHE A 132 12.98 -3.75 9.95
CA PHE A 132 12.35 -2.56 10.53
C PHE A 132 13.21 -2.05 11.67
N ALA A 133 14.24 -1.26 11.35
CA ALA A 133 14.98 -0.55 12.36
C ALA A 133 14.23 0.73 12.78
N ALA A 134 14.22 1.05 14.06
CA ALA A 134 13.65 2.30 14.53
C ALA A 134 14.23 3.49 13.76
N GLY A 135 13.37 4.33 13.22
CA GLY A 135 13.75 5.50 12.45
C GLY A 135 14.13 5.27 10.99
N SER A 136 13.94 4.06 10.45
CA SER A 136 14.15 3.78 9.02
C SER A 136 12.90 3.96 8.16
N ASN A 137 11.73 4.02 8.79
CA ASN A 137 10.44 4.08 8.12
C ASN A 137 9.92 5.53 8.03
N LEU A 138 9.38 5.92 6.87
CA LEU A 138 8.71 7.21 6.68
C LEU A 138 7.35 7.27 7.40
N ALA A 139 6.68 6.15 7.66
CA ALA A 139 5.56 6.11 8.59
C ALA A 139 6.08 6.19 10.03
N ALA A 140 5.39 6.95 10.90
CA ALA A 140 5.81 7.10 12.28
C ALA A 140 5.75 5.76 13.04
N GLU A 141 6.73 5.51 13.85
CA GLU A 141 6.71 4.45 14.86
C GLU A 141 6.51 5.08 16.24
N SER A 142 5.86 4.35 17.15
CA SER A 142 5.41 4.91 18.44
C SER A 142 6.54 5.40 19.38
N THR A 143 7.79 5.17 19.04
CA THR A 143 8.95 5.50 19.87
C THR A 143 10.06 6.26 19.15
N ASP A 144 9.88 6.60 17.87
CA ASP A 144 10.93 7.25 17.11
C ASP A 144 10.76 8.79 17.07
N THR A 145 11.87 9.50 17.26
CA THR A 145 11.99 10.96 17.19
C THR A 145 12.74 11.41 15.95
N VAL A 146 12.56 10.71 14.83
CA VAL A 146 13.30 10.96 13.60
C VAL A 146 12.90 12.29 12.99
N SER A 147 13.87 13.15 12.73
CA SER A 147 13.66 14.46 12.11
C SER A 147 13.56 14.37 10.58
N LEU A 148 12.99 15.39 9.98
CA LEU A 148 12.95 15.56 8.51
C LEU A 148 14.33 15.42 7.87
N GLN A 149 15.36 15.97 8.49
CA GLN A 149 16.75 15.93 8.01
C GLN A 149 17.38 14.53 8.05
N SER A 150 16.76 13.58 8.76
CA SER A 150 17.21 12.19 8.79
C SER A 150 16.96 11.43 7.50
N PHE A 151 16.05 11.94 6.65
CA PHE A 151 15.77 11.37 5.33
C PHE A 151 16.33 12.28 4.23
N SER A 152 16.92 11.68 3.21
CA SER A 152 17.30 12.38 1.99
C SER A 152 16.11 12.52 1.03
N VAL A 153 16.17 13.48 0.11
CA VAL A 153 15.19 13.59 -0.97
C VAL A 153 15.12 12.29 -1.79
N ALA A 154 16.27 11.65 -2.03
CA ALA A 154 16.34 10.39 -2.78
C ALA A 154 15.59 9.25 -2.08
N GLU A 155 15.66 9.14 -0.74
CA GLU A 155 14.92 8.13 0.02
C GLU A 155 13.41 8.38 -0.03
N ILE A 156 12.97 9.64 0.04
CA ILE A 156 11.55 9.98 -0.11
C ILE A 156 11.07 9.69 -1.54
N THR A 157 11.87 10.01 -2.55
CA THR A 157 11.56 9.69 -3.96
C THR A 157 11.43 8.18 -4.16
N GLN A 158 12.33 7.39 -3.56
CA GLN A 158 12.23 5.93 -3.61
C GLN A 158 10.92 5.42 -3.00
N ALA A 159 10.47 6.01 -1.90
CA ALA A 159 9.17 5.65 -1.32
C ALA A 159 8.01 5.97 -2.27
N ILE A 160 8.07 7.10 -2.98
CA ILE A 160 7.07 7.47 -3.99
C ILE A 160 7.02 6.44 -5.13
N GLU A 161 8.18 6.02 -5.63
CA GLU A 161 8.28 4.98 -6.67
C GLU A 161 7.75 3.62 -6.19
N ASN A 162 8.05 3.25 -4.94
CA ASN A 162 7.54 2.04 -4.32
C ASN A 162 6.01 2.06 -4.22
N VAL A 163 5.42 3.17 -3.79
CA VAL A 163 3.97 3.35 -3.72
C VAL A 163 3.34 3.33 -5.11
N ALA A 164 3.97 3.93 -6.11
CA ALA A 164 3.50 3.86 -7.50
C ALA A 164 3.49 2.41 -8.02
N THR A 165 4.49 1.60 -7.68
CA THR A 165 4.55 0.18 -8.00
C THR A 165 3.44 -0.61 -7.33
N LEU A 166 3.15 -0.34 -6.05
CA LEU A 166 2.02 -0.95 -5.34
C LEU A 166 0.69 -0.61 -5.99
N ARG A 167 0.49 0.64 -6.40
CA ARG A 167 -0.71 1.09 -7.11
C ARG A 167 -0.87 0.39 -8.46
N ALA A 168 0.21 0.26 -9.23
CA ALA A 168 0.19 -0.44 -10.51
C ALA A 168 -0.21 -1.92 -10.33
N SER A 169 0.33 -2.59 -9.33
CA SER A 169 -0.02 -3.97 -8.97
C SER A 169 -1.48 -4.11 -8.55
N ASN A 170 -1.96 -3.14 -7.77
CA ASN A 170 -3.35 -3.06 -7.31
C ASN A 170 -4.33 -2.87 -8.47
N ALA A 171 -4.00 -1.98 -9.41
CA ALA A 171 -4.79 -1.74 -10.62
C ALA A 171 -4.85 -2.98 -11.53
N ALA A 172 -3.74 -3.69 -11.70
CA ALA A 172 -3.70 -4.94 -12.46
C ALA A 172 -4.61 -6.01 -11.85
N LEU A 173 -4.61 -6.12 -10.51
CA LEU A 173 -5.49 -7.04 -9.79
C LEU A 173 -6.97 -6.66 -9.95
N ASN A 174 -7.29 -5.37 -9.87
CA ASN A 174 -8.64 -4.86 -10.11
C ASN A 174 -9.14 -5.23 -11.52
N SER A 175 -8.30 -5.07 -12.54
CA SER A 175 -8.63 -5.46 -13.92
C SER A 175 -8.91 -6.96 -14.03
N ARG A 176 -8.10 -7.80 -13.39
CA ARG A 176 -8.32 -9.26 -13.35
C ARG A 176 -9.64 -9.63 -12.70
N MET A 177 -10.00 -8.98 -11.59
CA MET A 177 -11.27 -9.21 -10.91
C MET A 177 -12.47 -8.81 -11.78
N ARG A 178 -12.38 -7.69 -12.51
CA ARG A 178 -13.42 -7.25 -13.45
C ARG A 178 -13.62 -8.25 -14.58
N PHE A 179 -12.54 -8.72 -15.20
CA PHE A 179 -12.64 -9.78 -16.22
C PHE A 179 -13.27 -11.06 -15.68
N ALA A 180 -13.01 -11.42 -14.42
CA ALA A 180 -13.64 -12.58 -13.81
C ALA A 180 -15.15 -12.38 -13.61
N VAL A 181 -15.60 -11.17 -13.25
CA VAL A 181 -17.04 -10.83 -13.17
C VAL A 181 -17.69 -10.94 -14.55
N ASP A 182 -17.09 -10.34 -15.57
CA ASP A 182 -17.63 -10.39 -16.95
C ASP A 182 -17.74 -11.83 -17.46
N GLN A 183 -16.74 -12.67 -17.16
CA GLN A 183 -16.75 -14.10 -17.51
C GLN A 183 -17.87 -14.87 -16.79
N LEU A 184 -18.08 -14.57 -15.50
CA LEU A 184 -19.15 -15.20 -14.71
C LEU A 184 -20.53 -14.82 -15.25
N GLN A 185 -20.74 -13.55 -15.57
CA GLN A 185 -22.00 -13.06 -16.16
C GLN A 185 -22.28 -13.74 -17.50
N THR A 186 -21.28 -13.86 -18.36
CA THR A 186 -21.39 -14.58 -19.63
C THR A 186 -21.75 -16.03 -19.42
N ASN A 187 -21.09 -16.73 -18.48
CA ASN A 187 -21.39 -18.13 -18.17
C ASN A 187 -22.80 -18.28 -17.62
N THR A 188 -23.25 -17.39 -16.72
CA THR A 188 -24.62 -17.43 -16.17
C THR A 188 -25.66 -17.29 -17.28
N THR A 189 -25.48 -16.33 -18.18
CA THR A 189 -26.39 -16.13 -19.34
C THR A 189 -26.44 -17.35 -20.25
N ASN A 190 -25.27 -17.97 -20.51
CA ASN A 190 -25.22 -19.18 -21.35
C ASN A 190 -25.90 -20.38 -20.67
N ILE A 191 -25.75 -20.56 -19.34
CA ILE A 191 -26.40 -21.63 -18.58
C ILE A 191 -27.94 -21.39 -18.56
N GLU A 192 -28.39 -20.19 -18.35
CA GLU A 192 -29.82 -19.83 -18.41
C GLU A 192 -30.42 -20.12 -19.78
N ALA A 193 -29.71 -19.74 -20.86
CA ALA A 193 -30.13 -20.02 -22.22
C ALA A 193 -30.16 -21.55 -22.56
N ALA A 194 -29.25 -22.32 -21.97
CA ALA A 194 -29.21 -23.78 -22.14
C ALA A 194 -30.28 -24.51 -21.30
N ASN A 195 -30.84 -23.88 -20.28
CA ASN A 195 -31.82 -24.48 -19.38
C ASN A 195 -33.25 -24.03 -19.70
N SER A 196 -33.45 -23.17 -20.68
CA SER A 196 -34.76 -22.69 -21.23
C SER A 196 -35.13 -23.45 -22.49
#